data_6965ca87f80f50efe7a5487ab68a8024
#
_entry.id   6965ca87f80f50efe7a5487ab68a8024
#
_cell.length_a   1.000
_cell.length_b   1.000
_cell.length_c   1.000
_cell.angle_alpha   90.00
_cell.angle_beta   90.00
_cell.angle_gamma   90.00
#
_symmetry.space_group_name_H-M   'P 1'
#
loop_
_entity.id
_entity.type
_entity.pdbx_description
1 polymer ?
#
loop_
_entity_poly.entity_id
_entity_poly.type
_entity_poly.pdbx_seq_one_letter_code
_entity_poly.pdbx_strand_id
1 'polypeptide(L)'
;SHGLAMNADDLREVVTYFRSEGRDPYETELRILDTYWSDHCRHTTFGTILDDVQIDDAVVQAAFDRYMAMRADLGREEKPRCMMDLATIGAKELKKQGILKNLDESEEINACTVKIKCDVNGKDEDWLFLFKNETHNHPTEIEPFGGAATCIGGAIRDPLSGRGYVYQAMRVTGAADPLVPVADTM
;
A
#
# COMPACT_ATOMS: atom_id res chain seq x y z
N SER A 1 22.77 -15.88 14.87
CA SER A 1 21.69 -15.28 14.08
C SER A 1 20.36 -15.68 14.70
N HIS A 2 19.60 -14.72 15.20
CA HIS A 2 18.31 -14.96 15.87
C HIS A 2 17.13 -15.02 14.89
N GLY A 3 17.40 -14.99 13.57
CA GLY A 3 16.34 -14.99 12.54
C GLY A 3 15.47 -13.73 12.57
N LEU A 4 16.05 -12.60 12.90
CA LEU A 4 15.35 -11.31 12.92
C LEU A 4 15.16 -10.77 11.50
N ALA A 5 14.05 -10.07 11.29
CA ALA A 5 13.75 -9.33 10.06
C ALA A 5 14.53 -8.00 9.99
N MET A 6 14.88 -7.43 11.14
CA MET A 6 15.69 -6.22 11.24
C MET A 6 17.05 -6.38 10.56
N ASN A 7 17.43 -5.38 9.78
CA ASN A 7 18.76 -5.29 9.18
C ASN A 7 19.80 -4.72 10.16
N ALA A 8 21.06 -4.54 9.70
CA ALA A 8 22.13 -4.07 10.56
C ALA A 8 21.97 -2.61 11.01
N ASP A 9 21.32 -1.77 10.22
CA ASP A 9 21.10 -0.37 10.55
C ASP A 9 19.97 -0.25 11.58
N ASP A 10 18.89 -1.00 11.43
CA ASP A 10 17.81 -1.10 12.41
C ASP A 10 18.35 -1.55 13.78
N LEU A 11 19.21 -2.58 13.78
CA LEU A 11 19.83 -3.06 15.01
C LEU A 11 20.75 -2.00 15.66
N ARG A 12 21.39 -1.13 14.89
CA ARG A 12 22.19 -0.02 15.45
C ARG A 12 21.31 0.98 16.17
N GLU A 13 20.13 1.28 15.65
CA GLU A 13 19.16 2.15 16.32
C GLU A 13 18.70 1.53 17.65
N VAL A 14 18.36 0.24 17.64
CA VAL A 14 17.99 -0.50 18.85
C VAL A 14 19.11 -0.45 19.88
N VAL A 15 20.36 -0.70 19.47
CA VAL A 15 21.54 -0.62 20.35
C VAL A 15 21.71 0.79 20.91
N THR A 16 21.54 1.80 20.09
CA THR A 16 21.64 3.20 20.51
C THR A 16 20.62 3.54 21.59
N TYR A 17 19.38 3.11 21.39
CA TYR A 17 18.29 3.29 22.36
C TYR A 17 18.62 2.60 23.71
N PHE A 18 18.92 1.30 23.68
CA PHE A 18 19.20 0.57 24.94
C PHE A 18 20.46 1.03 25.67
N ARG A 19 21.44 1.55 24.95
CA ARG A 19 22.57 2.24 25.56
C ARG A 19 22.15 3.49 26.31
N SER A 20 21.20 4.25 25.79
CA SER A 20 20.65 5.44 26.51
C SER A 20 19.86 5.05 27.76
N GLU A 21 19.24 3.85 27.75
CA GLU A 21 18.59 3.26 28.91
C GLU A 21 19.56 2.67 29.94
N GLY A 22 20.85 2.55 29.60
CA GLY A 22 21.90 2.02 30.49
C GLY A 22 21.78 0.50 30.72
N ARG A 23 21.14 -0.23 29.83
CA ARG A 23 20.97 -1.69 29.92
C ARG A 23 20.96 -2.36 28.54
N ASP A 24 21.13 -3.66 28.55
CA ASP A 24 20.91 -4.48 27.35
C ASP A 24 19.42 -4.85 27.20
N PRO A 25 18.94 -5.05 25.96
CA PRO A 25 17.59 -5.55 25.72
C PRO A 25 17.43 -7.02 26.12
N TYR A 26 16.26 -7.38 26.61
CA TYR A 26 15.88 -8.78 26.71
C TYR A 26 15.58 -9.36 25.33
N GLU A 27 15.73 -10.67 25.17
CA GLU A 27 15.39 -11.35 23.89
C GLU A 27 13.93 -11.09 23.47
N THR A 28 13.00 -11.06 24.44
CA THR A 28 11.60 -10.77 24.18
C THR A 28 11.41 -9.36 23.63
N GLU A 29 12.15 -8.37 24.14
CA GLU A 29 12.10 -6.99 23.62
C GLU A 29 12.62 -6.92 22.18
N LEU A 30 13.70 -7.61 21.89
CA LEU A 30 14.23 -7.69 20.53
C LEU A 30 13.23 -8.30 19.55
N ARG A 31 12.53 -9.38 19.94
CA ARG A 31 11.50 -10.03 19.11
C ARG A 31 10.27 -9.16 18.91
N ILE A 32 9.85 -8.42 19.94
CA ILE A 32 8.75 -7.46 19.84
C ILE A 32 9.13 -6.32 18.88
N LEU A 33 10.31 -5.75 19.04
CA LEU A 33 10.81 -4.69 18.17
C LEU A 33 10.93 -5.18 16.73
N ASP A 34 11.46 -6.37 16.51
CA ASP A 34 11.56 -6.99 15.19
C ASP A 34 10.19 -7.14 14.52
N THR A 35 9.17 -7.52 15.28
CA THR A 35 7.79 -7.64 14.79
C THR A 35 7.23 -6.28 14.35
N TYR A 36 7.45 -5.23 15.14
CA TYR A 36 7.01 -3.87 14.80
C TYR A 36 7.84 -3.25 13.67
N TRP A 37 9.10 -3.64 13.52
CA TRP A 37 10.03 -3.12 12.52
C TRP A 37 9.93 -3.86 11.19
N SER A 38 9.16 -4.93 11.14
CA SER A 38 8.99 -5.71 9.92
C SER A 38 8.42 -4.86 8.78
N ASP A 39 8.91 -5.09 7.57
CA ASP A 39 8.44 -4.41 6.36
C ASP A 39 7.04 -4.95 5.94
N HIS A 40 6.06 -4.72 6.82
CA HIS A 40 4.68 -5.13 6.57
C HIS A 40 4.14 -4.46 5.30
N CYS A 41 3.60 -5.26 4.39
CA CYS A 41 3.10 -4.81 3.08
C CYS A 41 4.16 -4.09 2.22
N ARG A 42 5.44 -4.31 2.50
CA ARG A 42 6.58 -3.71 1.77
C ARG A 42 6.60 -2.17 1.79
N HIS A 43 6.13 -1.56 2.85
CA HIS A 43 6.14 -0.10 2.98
C HIS A 43 7.55 0.48 2.88
N THR A 44 8.54 -0.15 3.51
CA THR A 44 9.95 0.24 3.42
C THR A 44 10.48 0.09 1.99
N THR A 45 10.14 -1.01 1.31
CA THR A 45 10.51 -1.24 -0.09
C THR A 45 9.96 -0.14 -1.00
N PHE A 46 8.70 0.25 -0.83
CA PHE A 46 8.10 1.35 -1.60
C PHE A 46 8.69 2.72 -1.26
N GLY A 47 9.29 2.86 -0.08
CA GLY A 47 10.04 4.04 0.35
C GLY A 47 11.47 4.13 -0.21
N THR A 48 11.97 3.06 -0.85
CA THR A 48 13.32 3.02 -1.42
C THR A 48 13.55 4.21 -2.35
N ILE A 49 14.64 4.94 -2.11
CA ILE A 49 15.03 6.10 -2.92
C ILE A 49 15.64 5.60 -4.24
N LEU A 50 15.19 6.20 -5.32
CA LEU A 50 15.66 5.92 -6.68
C LEU A 50 16.74 6.94 -7.06
N ASP A 51 17.98 6.69 -6.68
CA ASP A 51 19.09 7.61 -6.90
C ASP A 51 19.66 7.48 -8.31
N ASP A 52 20.01 6.27 -8.72
CA ASP A 52 20.52 5.95 -10.04
C ASP A 52 19.54 5.04 -10.79
N VAL A 53 19.03 5.53 -11.91
CA VAL A 53 18.03 4.82 -12.71
C VAL A 53 18.55 4.64 -14.11
N GLN A 54 18.79 3.40 -14.51
CA GLN A 54 19.22 3.02 -15.85
C GLN A 54 18.12 2.20 -16.52
N ILE A 55 17.68 2.62 -17.69
CA ILE A 55 16.58 2.01 -18.43
C ILE A 55 17.02 1.74 -19.87
N ASP A 56 17.02 0.47 -20.25
CA ASP A 56 17.43 0.06 -21.62
C ASP A 56 16.25 0.04 -22.60
N ASP A 57 15.01 0.02 -22.11
CA ASP A 57 13.82 0.03 -22.95
C ASP A 57 13.33 1.46 -23.20
N ALA A 58 13.17 1.82 -24.47
CA ALA A 58 12.79 3.17 -24.88
C ALA A 58 11.37 3.58 -24.44
N VAL A 59 10.42 2.64 -24.33
CA VAL A 59 9.05 2.92 -23.88
C VAL A 59 9.04 3.19 -22.39
N VAL A 60 9.78 2.40 -21.64
CA VAL A 60 9.93 2.57 -20.19
C VAL A 60 10.69 3.87 -19.88
N GLN A 61 11.73 4.19 -20.66
CA GLN A 61 12.46 5.46 -20.53
C GLN A 61 11.52 6.65 -20.73
N ALA A 62 10.72 6.64 -21.80
CA ALA A 62 9.77 7.72 -22.07
C ALA A 62 8.71 7.87 -20.95
N ALA A 63 8.28 6.76 -20.36
CA ALA A 63 7.38 6.79 -19.21
C ALA A 63 8.06 7.39 -17.96
N PHE A 64 9.33 7.07 -17.73
CA PHE A 64 10.10 7.64 -16.64
C PHE A 64 10.37 9.15 -16.84
N ASP A 65 10.67 9.57 -18.06
CA ASP A 65 10.84 10.99 -18.40
C ASP A 65 9.54 11.76 -18.14
N ARG A 66 8.40 11.18 -18.50
CA ARG A 66 7.09 11.74 -18.19
C ARG A 66 6.82 11.83 -16.68
N TYR A 67 7.22 10.81 -15.92
CA TYR A 67 7.15 10.87 -14.45
C TYR A 67 7.96 12.05 -13.90
N MET A 68 9.19 12.24 -14.37
CA MET A 68 10.03 13.35 -13.93
C MET A 68 9.42 14.71 -14.29
N ALA A 69 8.84 14.85 -15.49
CA ALA A 69 8.11 16.06 -15.87
C ALA A 69 6.89 16.32 -14.95
N MET A 70 6.09 15.30 -14.63
CA MET A 70 4.97 15.42 -13.70
C MET A 70 5.44 15.86 -12.31
N ARG A 71 6.59 15.39 -11.85
CA ARG A 71 7.16 15.84 -10.55
C ARG A 71 7.42 17.35 -10.55
N ALA A 72 8.05 17.87 -11.63
CA ALA A 72 8.30 19.29 -11.78
C ALA A 72 6.99 20.10 -11.84
N ASP A 73 6.06 19.67 -12.66
CA ASP A 73 4.75 20.33 -12.80
C ASP A 73 3.94 20.36 -11.50
N LEU A 74 4.13 19.38 -10.63
CA LEU A 74 3.48 19.28 -9.32
C LEU A 74 4.28 19.94 -8.18
N GLY A 75 5.45 20.56 -8.48
CA GLY A 75 6.31 21.18 -7.47
C GLY A 75 6.85 20.16 -6.45
N ARG A 76 7.22 18.97 -6.92
CA ARG A 76 7.66 17.86 -6.07
C ARG A 76 9.16 17.56 -6.17
N GLU A 77 9.95 18.45 -6.71
CA GLU A 77 11.40 18.24 -6.92
C GLU A 77 12.11 17.93 -5.60
N GLU A 78 11.72 18.61 -4.52
CA GLU A 78 12.30 18.42 -3.19
C GLU A 78 11.75 17.19 -2.43
N LYS A 79 10.73 16.51 -2.97
CA LYS A 79 10.22 15.29 -2.35
C LYS A 79 11.06 14.09 -2.75
N PRO A 80 11.19 13.07 -1.89
CA PRO A 80 11.92 11.86 -2.22
C PRO A 80 11.41 11.23 -3.52
N ARG A 81 12.32 10.87 -4.40
CA ARG A 81 12.03 10.10 -5.61
C ARG A 81 12.07 8.62 -5.23
N CYS A 82 10.92 8.04 -4.96
CA CYS A 82 10.79 6.66 -4.51
C CYS A 82 9.68 5.92 -5.26
N MET A 83 9.60 4.61 -5.07
CA MET A 83 8.59 3.78 -5.74
C MET A 83 7.17 4.20 -5.39
N MET A 84 6.90 4.62 -4.16
CA MET A 84 5.58 5.13 -3.75
C MET A 84 5.23 6.44 -4.47
N ASP A 85 6.19 7.34 -4.66
CA ASP A 85 5.94 8.56 -5.43
C ASP A 85 5.61 8.24 -6.88
N LEU A 86 6.41 7.36 -7.51
CA LEU A 86 6.17 6.88 -8.87
C LEU A 86 4.79 6.23 -9.02
N ALA A 87 4.39 5.37 -8.08
CA ALA A 87 3.09 4.69 -8.12
C ALA A 87 1.90 5.66 -7.96
N THR A 88 2.05 6.75 -7.21
CA THR A 88 0.94 7.64 -6.86
C THR A 88 0.88 8.94 -7.65
N ILE A 89 1.91 9.26 -8.45
CA ILE A 89 2.00 10.56 -9.11
C ILE A 89 0.90 10.80 -10.16
N GLY A 90 0.47 9.75 -10.85
CA GLY A 90 -0.60 9.85 -11.83
C GLY A 90 -1.92 10.33 -11.23
N ALA A 91 -2.28 9.85 -10.05
CA ALA A 91 -3.47 10.32 -9.34
C ALA A 91 -3.36 11.79 -8.93
N LYS A 92 -2.17 12.23 -8.51
CA LYS A 92 -1.91 13.63 -8.16
C LYS A 92 -2.02 14.55 -9.38
N GLU A 93 -1.53 14.10 -10.52
CA GLU A 93 -1.65 14.82 -11.79
C GLU A 93 -3.10 14.93 -12.25
N LEU A 94 -3.87 13.84 -12.22
CA LEU A 94 -5.30 13.86 -12.56
C LEU A 94 -6.10 14.77 -11.63
N LYS A 95 -5.72 14.81 -10.35
CA LYS A 95 -6.32 15.74 -9.38
C LYS A 95 -6.03 17.19 -9.75
N LYS A 96 -4.78 17.54 -10.06
CA LYS A 96 -4.38 18.88 -10.50
C LYS A 96 -5.15 19.31 -11.76
N GLN A 97 -5.36 18.40 -12.69
CA GLN A 97 -6.15 18.64 -13.91
C GLN A 97 -7.66 18.77 -13.65
N GLY A 98 -8.13 18.56 -12.43
CA GLY A 98 -9.54 18.63 -12.08
C GLY A 98 -10.39 17.46 -12.59
N ILE A 99 -9.76 16.36 -13.03
CA ILE A 99 -10.46 15.17 -13.51
C ILE A 99 -11.11 14.43 -12.33
N LEU A 100 -10.45 14.43 -11.17
CA LEU A 100 -10.92 13.75 -9.95
C LEU A 100 -11.84 14.62 -9.08
N LYS A 101 -12.65 15.48 -9.67
CA LYS A 101 -13.53 16.41 -8.94
C LYS A 101 -14.60 15.74 -8.08
N ASN A 102 -14.94 14.50 -8.40
CA ASN A 102 -15.91 13.71 -7.63
C ASN A 102 -15.26 12.92 -6.49
N LEU A 103 -13.94 12.93 -6.37
CA LEU A 103 -13.25 12.34 -5.24
C LEU A 103 -13.65 13.07 -3.96
N ASP A 104 -14.15 12.34 -2.97
CA ASP A 104 -14.39 12.89 -1.65
C ASP A 104 -13.09 12.86 -0.84
N GLU A 105 -12.77 14.00 -0.25
CA GLU A 105 -11.59 14.14 0.62
C GLU A 105 -12.08 14.47 2.02
N SER A 106 -12.09 13.46 2.86
CA SER A 106 -12.41 13.58 4.28
C SER A 106 -11.23 13.12 5.13
N GLU A 107 -11.32 13.32 6.43
CA GLU A 107 -10.33 12.82 7.38
C GLU A 107 -10.40 11.29 7.54
N GLU A 108 -11.49 10.66 7.12
CA GLU A 108 -11.71 9.21 7.16
C GLU A 108 -11.24 8.57 5.83
N ILE A 109 -9.92 8.43 5.62
CA ILE A 109 -9.31 8.02 4.34
C ILE A 109 -8.94 6.52 4.34
N ASN A 110 -9.81 5.65 4.81
CA ASN A 110 -9.56 4.19 4.79
C ASN A 110 -10.05 3.51 3.50
N ALA A 111 -10.75 4.23 2.64
CA ALA A 111 -11.21 3.77 1.35
C ALA A 111 -11.22 4.94 0.35
N CYS A 112 -11.19 4.62 -0.94
CA CYS A 112 -11.45 5.64 -1.95
C CYS A 112 -12.95 5.94 -1.95
N THR A 113 -13.31 7.19 -1.75
CA THR A 113 -14.70 7.63 -1.69
C THR A 113 -15.03 8.57 -2.85
N VAL A 114 -16.07 8.24 -3.60
CA VAL A 114 -16.49 8.99 -4.79
C VAL A 114 -17.93 9.48 -4.61
N LYS A 115 -18.16 10.76 -4.87
CA LYS A 115 -19.49 11.37 -4.87
C LYS A 115 -20.24 10.94 -6.12
N ILE A 116 -21.40 10.34 -5.94
CA ILE A 116 -22.25 9.85 -7.03
C ILE A 116 -23.70 10.32 -6.84
N LYS A 117 -24.45 10.29 -7.92
CA LYS A 117 -25.91 10.42 -7.92
C LYS A 117 -26.55 9.04 -8.08
N CYS A 118 -27.51 8.74 -7.23
CA CYS A 118 -28.29 7.52 -7.30
C CYS A 118 -29.76 7.84 -7.49
N ASP A 119 -30.43 7.19 -8.43
CA ASP A 119 -31.88 7.21 -8.51
C ASP A 119 -32.44 6.29 -7.43
N VAL A 120 -33.17 6.86 -6.49
CA VAL A 120 -33.88 6.13 -5.44
C VAL A 120 -35.37 6.38 -5.60
N ASN A 121 -36.09 5.43 -6.17
CA ASN A 121 -37.54 5.50 -6.43
C ASN A 121 -37.94 6.74 -7.27
N GLY A 122 -37.17 7.06 -8.31
CA GLY A 122 -37.42 8.21 -9.19
C GLY A 122 -36.97 9.56 -8.64
N LYS A 123 -36.15 9.58 -7.61
CA LYS A 123 -35.53 10.79 -7.05
C LYS A 123 -34.00 10.62 -7.01
N ASP A 124 -33.31 11.64 -7.52
CA ASP A 124 -31.87 11.71 -7.41
C ASP A 124 -31.44 12.03 -5.97
N GLU A 125 -30.60 11.17 -5.42
CA GLU A 125 -29.97 11.37 -4.12
C GLU A 125 -28.45 11.46 -4.26
N ASP A 126 -27.82 12.25 -3.42
CA ASP A 126 -26.37 12.32 -3.31
C ASP A 126 -25.85 11.18 -2.41
N TRP A 127 -25.02 10.34 -2.98
CA TRP A 127 -24.44 9.19 -2.28
C TRP A 127 -22.91 9.23 -2.34
N LEU A 128 -22.28 8.54 -1.40
CA LEU A 128 -20.85 8.27 -1.38
C LEU A 128 -20.64 6.80 -1.74
N PHE A 129 -19.94 6.57 -2.84
CA PHE A 129 -19.50 5.24 -3.22
C PHE A 129 -18.09 4.99 -2.69
N LEU A 130 -17.94 4.04 -1.77
CA LEU A 130 -16.68 3.65 -1.18
C LEU A 130 -16.10 2.46 -1.92
N PHE A 131 -14.84 2.56 -2.31
CA PHE A 131 -14.10 1.49 -2.96
C PHE A 131 -12.79 1.24 -2.22
N LYS A 132 -12.57 0.02 -1.79
CA LYS A 132 -11.33 -0.44 -1.18
C LYS A 132 -10.75 -1.58 -2.01
N ASN A 133 -9.49 -1.45 -2.37
CA ASN A 133 -8.66 -2.53 -2.90
C ASN A 133 -7.45 -2.69 -2.00
N GLU A 134 -7.22 -3.91 -1.53
CA GLU A 134 -6.12 -4.22 -0.65
C GLU A 134 -5.42 -5.49 -1.09
N THR A 135 -4.10 -5.44 -1.16
CA THR A 135 -3.28 -6.61 -1.37
C THR A 135 -2.91 -7.22 -0.03
N HIS A 136 -3.08 -8.51 0.10
CA HIS A 136 -2.59 -9.26 1.25
C HIS A 136 -1.41 -10.15 0.87
N ASN A 137 -0.47 -10.29 1.79
CA ASN A 137 0.74 -11.08 1.60
C ASN A 137 0.42 -12.59 1.69
N HIS A 138 1.12 -13.31 2.53
CA HIS A 138 1.07 -14.75 2.62
C HIS A 138 -0.13 -15.42 3.32
N PRO A 139 -1.07 -14.74 4.00
CA PRO A 139 -2.08 -15.46 4.79
C PRO A 139 -2.86 -16.53 4.01
N THR A 140 -3.22 -16.24 2.74
CA THR A 140 -3.97 -17.20 1.92
C THR A 140 -3.10 -18.35 1.42
N GLU A 141 -1.80 -18.14 1.26
CA GLU A 141 -0.83 -19.17 0.88
C GLU A 141 -0.61 -20.16 2.03
N ILE A 142 -0.43 -19.64 3.24
CA ILE A 142 -0.12 -20.43 4.43
C ILE A 142 -1.36 -21.17 4.93
N GLU A 143 -2.51 -20.50 4.96
CA GLU A 143 -3.78 -21.04 5.43
C GLU A 143 -4.91 -20.51 4.53
N PRO A 144 -5.31 -21.26 3.48
CA PRO A 144 -6.19 -20.77 2.42
C PRO A 144 -7.53 -20.21 2.89
N PHE A 145 -8.19 -20.90 3.82
CA PHE A 145 -9.52 -20.49 4.30
C PHE A 145 -9.46 -19.31 5.27
N GLY A 146 -8.69 -19.43 6.34
CA GLY A 146 -8.55 -18.37 7.33
C GLY A 146 -7.83 -17.16 6.77
N GLY A 147 -6.85 -17.37 5.89
CA GLY A 147 -6.17 -16.31 5.17
C GLY A 147 -7.10 -15.53 4.24
N ALA A 148 -7.96 -16.21 3.48
CA ALA A 148 -8.97 -15.55 2.66
C ALA A 148 -10.00 -14.79 3.51
N ALA A 149 -10.46 -15.38 4.60
CA ALA A 149 -11.38 -14.72 5.54
C ALA A 149 -10.77 -13.46 6.17
N THR A 150 -9.50 -13.53 6.57
CA THR A 150 -8.74 -12.39 7.11
C THR A 150 -8.64 -11.25 6.10
N CYS A 151 -8.30 -11.57 4.86
CA CYS A 151 -8.16 -10.59 3.78
C CYS A 151 -9.49 -9.90 3.44
N ILE A 152 -10.57 -10.67 3.27
CA ILE A 152 -11.90 -10.12 3.01
C ILE A 152 -12.39 -9.31 4.21
N GLY A 153 -12.15 -9.81 5.42
CA GLY A 153 -12.49 -9.10 6.67
C GLY A 153 -11.81 -7.74 6.77
N GLY A 154 -10.53 -7.63 6.40
CA GLY A 154 -9.80 -6.36 6.33
C GLY A 154 -10.43 -5.39 5.34
N ALA A 155 -10.69 -5.86 4.12
CA ALA A 155 -11.31 -5.06 3.06
C ALA A 155 -12.72 -4.56 3.44
N ILE A 156 -13.46 -5.32 4.27
CA ILE A 156 -14.78 -4.93 4.78
C ILE A 156 -14.66 -3.91 5.92
N ARG A 157 -13.73 -4.14 6.85
CA ARG A 157 -13.58 -3.29 8.03
C ARG A 157 -13.22 -1.84 7.71
N ASP A 158 -12.41 -1.61 6.69
CA ASP A 158 -11.98 -0.26 6.34
C ASP A 158 -13.14 0.63 5.88
N PRO A 159 -13.99 0.23 4.92
CA PRO A 159 -15.19 1.00 4.59
C PRO A 159 -16.17 1.13 5.76
N LEU A 160 -16.29 0.10 6.62
CA LEU A 160 -17.14 0.18 7.81
C LEU A 160 -16.62 1.20 8.82
N SER A 161 -15.32 1.39 8.95
CA SER A 161 -14.74 2.41 9.83
C SER A 161 -15.15 3.83 9.42
N GLY A 162 -15.36 4.07 8.13
CA GLY A 162 -15.95 5.28 7.58
C GLY A 162 -17.49 5.35 7.67
N ARG A 163 -18.11 4.49 8.48
CA ARG A 163 -19.57 4.39 8.65
C ARG A 163 -20.33 4.06 7.35
N GLY A 164 -19.63 3.44 6.39
CA GLY A 164 -20.22 2.97 5.15
C GLY A 164 -20.91 1.61 5.33
N TYR A 165 -21.86 1.31 4.44
CA TYR A 165 -22.42 -0.04 4.30
C TYR A 165 -21.62 -0.80 3.24
N VAL A 166 -21.15 -2.00 3.55
CA VAL A 166 -20.43 -2.83 2.59
C VAL A 166 -21.41 -3.65 1.76
N TYR A 167 -21.57 -3.24 0.52
CA TYR A 167 -22.46 -3.91 -0.44
C TYR A 167 -21.87 -5.22 -0.96
N GLN A 168 -20.59 -5.23 -1.28
CA GLN A 168 -19.91 -6.38 -1.84
C GLN A 168 -18.44 -6.44 -1.41
N ALA A 169 -17.97 -7.63 -1.09
CA ALA A 169 -16.55 -7.92 -0.94
C ALA A 169 -16.18 -9.11 -1.84
N MET A 170 -15.02 -9.03 -2.50
CA MET A 170 -14.56 -10.04 -3.42
C MET A 170 -13.06 -10.29 -3.22
N ARG A 171 -12.67 -11.56 -3.19
CA ARG A 171 -11.28 -11.97 -3.23
C ARG A 171 -10.88 -12.30 -4.67
N VAL A 172 -9.84 -11.67 -5.15
CA VAL A 172 -9.16 -12.05 -6.39
C VAL A 172 -7.81 -12.63 -6.02
N THR A 173 -7.54 -13.85 -6.42
CA THR A 173 -6.29 -14.56 -6.13
C THR A 173 -5.62 -14.93 -7.45
N GLY A 174 -4.36 -14.56 -7.57
CA GLY A 174 -3.47 -15.02 -8.63
C GLY A 174 -2.20 -15.53 -7.96
N ALA A 175 -1.89 -16.82 -8.14
CA ALA A 175 -0.81 -17.50 -7.42
C ALA A 175 0.30 -17.84 -8.34
N ALA A 176 0.88 -17.37 -9.17
CA ALA A 176 1.97 -17.72 -10.07
C ALA A 176 1.63 -17.50 -11.56
N ASP A 177 2.50 -17.92 -12.41
CA ASP A 177 2.29 -17.87 -13.85
C ASP A 177 1.05 -18.73 -14.22
N PRO A 178 0.01 -18.14 -14.83
CA PRO A 178 -1.20 -18.88 -15.22
C PRO A 178 -0.95 -19.96 -16.27
N LEU A 179 0.22 -19.99 -16.89
CA LEU A 179 0.63 -21.00 -17.85
C LEU A 179 1.25 -22.24 -17.19
N VAL A 180 1.57 -22.16 -15.91
CA VAL A 180 2.10 -23.31 -15.16
C VAL A 180 0.95 -24.26 -14.80
N PRO A 181 1.07 -25.57 -15.09
CA PRO A 181 0.08 -26.55 -14.68
C PRO A 181 -0.16 -26.53 -13.17
N VAL A 182 -1.40 -26.72 -12.74
CA VAL A 182 -1.78 -26.71 -11.31
C VAL A 182 -0.93 -27.68 -10.47
N ALA A 183 -0.54 -28.81 -11.03
CA ALA A 183 0.32 -29.78 -10.35
C ALA A 183 1.74 -29.28 -10.07
N ASP A 184 2.17 -28.25 -10.76
CA ASP A 184 3.52 -27.64 -10.63
C ASP A 184 3.47 -26.31 -9.85
N THR A 185 2.29 -25.85 -9.48
CA THR A 185 2.08 -24.77 -8.51
C THR A 185 2.02 -25.39 -7.12
N MET A 186 2.79 -24.96 -6.19
CA MET A 186 2.94 -25.43 -4.79
C MET A 186 2.02 -26.56 -4.36
#